data_1e8be54e0807d3b3a01018c484b7d699
#
_entry.id   1e8be54e0807d3b3a01018c484b7d699
#
_cell.length_a   1.000
_cell.length_b   1.000
_cell.length_c   1.000
_cell.angle_alpha   90.00
_cell.angle_beta   90.00
_cell.angle_gamma   90.00
#
_symmetry.space_group_name_H-M   'P 1'
#
loop_
_entity.id
_entity.type
_entity.pdbx_description
1 polymer ?
#
loop_
_entity_poly.entity_id
_entity_poly.type
_entity_poly.pdbx_seq_one_letter_code
_entity_poly.pdbx_strand_id
1 'polypeptide(L)'
;GLDSKYKFRFDFKASITVNRSIPAMIRFVYYLATSDIILIDDYYPDIYLVDYPKNVKVLQVWHACGAFKSLGFERLGKPGAPPFNTRVHKCYTHVPVSSYHSALHHAEGFAIDEKKFYPVGIPRTDIFFDDDYKAKTREQMLEVFPECKTAKTVYMYAPTFRGNNANNAHFPFDKLDLTAWGKFLDETDSVLIVKLHPFVKRRIEIPDEYAHRILDASDYREVNDILFIVDVLITDYSSIIYEMSLLKKPMLFFAFDQKYYEATRDFYEPYEELVPGKIVHDFDELMTALRDKD
;
A
#
# COMPACT_ATOMS: atom_id res chain seq x y z
N GLY A 1 23.43 13.29 14.17
CA GLY A 1 22.36 12.36 13.79
C GLY A 1 21.94 11.50 14.98
N LEU A 2 20.88 10.71 14.81
CA LEU A 2 20.39 9.79 15.86
C LEU A 2 21.40 8.70 16.19
N ASP A 3 22.24 8.31 15.25
CA ASP A 3 23.28 7.26 15.40
C ASP A 3 24.27 7.53 16.55
N SER A 4 24.48 8.78 16.92
CA SER A 4 25.33 9.13 18.06
C SER A 4 24.65 8.97 19.42
N LYS A 5 23.33 8.88 19.46
CA LYS A 5 22.52 8.80 20.69
C LYS A 5 21.96 7.42 20.98
N TYR A 6 21.71 6.61 19.94
CA TYR A 6 20.99 5.35 20.05
C TYR A 6 21.79 4.20 19.44
N LYS A 7 21.68 3.03 20.06
CA LYS A 7 22.17 1.78 19.51
C LYS A 7 21.01 1.08 18.80
N PHE A 8 21.06 0.98 17.47
CA PHE A 8 20.03 0.32 16.66
C PHE A 8 20.21 -1.20 16.63
N ARG A 9 19.08 -1.90 16.66
CA ARG A 9 18.98 -3.34 16.46
C ARG A 9 17.85 -3.58 15.48
N PHE A 10 18.10 -4.38 14.45
CA PHE A 10 17.14 -4.67 13.39
C PHE A 10 16.72 -6.13 13.46
N ASP A 11 15.40 -6.37 13.34
CA ASP A 11 14.81 -7.69 13.25
C ASP A 11 13.74 -7.69 12.15
N PHE A 12 14.12 -8.18 10.98
CA PHE A 12 13.24 -8.20 9.82
C PHE A 12 12.67 -9.61 9.60
N LYS A 13 11.40 -9.66 9.21
CA LYS A 13 10.73 -10.88 8.72
C LYS A 13 10.37 -10.69 7.26
N ALA A 14 10.56 -11.75 6.46
CA ALA A 14 10.15 -11.74 5.05
C ALA A 14 8.61 -11.66 4.89
N SER A 15 7.87 -12.18 5.86
CA SER A 15 6.41 -12.14 5.94
C SER A 15 5.97 -12.40 7.38
N ILE A 16 4.81 -11.88 7.78
CA ILE A 16 4.18 -12.16 9.06
C ILE A 16 3.88 -13.66 9.27
N THR A 17 3.70 -14.40 8.18
CA THR A 17 3.41 -15.85 8.20
C THR A 17 4.65 -16.72 8.37
N VAL A 18 5.86 -16.16 8.21
CA VAL A 18 7.11 -16.90 8.38
C VAL A 18 7.43 -17.04 9.87
N ASN A 19 7.56 -18.26 10.35
CA ASN A 19 7.99 -18.52 11.72
C ASN A 19 9.48 -18.23 11.89
N ARG A 20 9.84 -17.62 13.02
CA ARG A 20 11.25 -17.47 13.42
C ARG A 20 11.83 -18.83 13.81
N SER A 21 13.10 -19.06 13.49
CA SER A 21 13.85 -20.16 14.09
C SER A 21 14.03 -19.90 15.60
N ILE A 22 14.28 -20.95 16.38
CA ILE A 22 14.46 -20.83 17.84
C ILE A 22 15.54 -19.79 18.21
N PRO A 23 16.74 -19.78 17.60
CA PRO A 23 17.75 -18.75 17.90
C PRO A 23 17.30 -17.33 17.54
N ALA A 24 16.56 -17.18 16.42
CA ALA A 24 16.00 -15.89 16.02
C ALA A 24 14.91 -15.41 16.99
N MET A 25 14.09 -16.32 17.53
CA MET A 25 13.10 -16.00 18.53
C MET A 25 13.74 -15.56 19.84
N ILE A 26 14.78 -16.26 20.33
CA ILE A 26 15.53 -15.87 21.54
C ILE A 26 16.14 -14.47 21.35
N ARG A 27 16.78 -14.21 20.22
CA ARG A 27 17.33 -12.90 19.90
C ARG A 27 16.25 -11.81 19.85
N PHE A 28 15.10 -12.09 19.26
CA PHE A 28 13.98 -11.17 19.19
C PHE A 28 13.45 -10.81 20.58
N VAL A 29 13.20 -11.81 21.43
CA VAL A 29 12.75 -11.60 22.82
C VAL A 29 13.78 -10.79 23.61
N TYR A 30 15.09 -11.09 23.44
CA TYR A 30 16.16 -10.32 24.06
C TYR A 30 16.14 -8.85 23.59
N TYR A 31 15.89 -8.57 22.29
CA TYR A 31 15.78 -7.21 21.80
C TYR A 31 14.56 -6.50 22.41
N LEU A 32 13.41 -7.15 22.47
CA LEU A 32 12.23 -6.56 23.12
C LEU A 32 12.47 -6.25 24.61
N ALA A 33 13.11 -7.16 25.34
CA ALA A 33 13.35 -7.02 26.78
C ALA A 33 14.40 -5.95 27.13
N THR A 34 15.27 -5.58 26.19
CA THR A 34 16.41 -4.69 26.45
C THR A 34 16.40 -3.40 25.61
N SER A 35 15.29 -3.10 24.93
CA SER A 35 15.12 -1.87 24.15
C SER A 35 14.30 -0.84 24.91
N ASP A 36 14.73 0.40 24.91
CA ASP A 36 13.97 1.54 25.43
C ASP A 36 12.92 2.03 24.44
N ILE A 37 13.20 1.85 23.14
CA ILE A 37 12.33 2.26 22.04
C ILE A 37 12.20 1.08 21.07
N ILE A 38 10.96 0.74 20.72
CA ILE A 38 10.60 -0.30 19.76
C ILE A 38 9.81 0.37 18.64
N LEU A 39 10.33 0.26 17.40
CA LEU A 39 9.65 0.75 16.20
C LEU A 39 9.09 -0.44 15.42
N ILE A 40 7.85 -0.33 15.00
CA ILE A 40 7.15 -1.33 14.19
C ILE A 40 6.36 -0.64 13.09
N ASP A 41 6.28 -1.28 11.93
CA ASP A 41 5.66 -0.74 10.70
C ASP A 41 4.41 -1.52 10.26
N ASP A 42 4.06 -2.59 10.97
CA ASP A 42 2.94 -3.45 10.64
C ASP A 42 2.39 -4.14 11.90
N TYR A 43 1.49 -5.09 11.70
CA TYR A 43 0.94 -5.97 12.70
C TYR A 43 1.92 -7.10 13.03
N TYR A 44 2.45 -7.10 14.27
CA TYR A 44 3.37 -8.13 14.77
C TYR A 44 2.78 -8.84 15.99
N PRO A 45 2.14 -10.00 15.83
CA PRO A 45 1.50 -10.71 16.93
C PRO A 45 2.40 -10.98 18.12
N ASP A 46 3.68 -11.26 17.86
CA ASP A 46 4.66 -11.64 18.87
C ASP A 46 4.87 -10.56 19.95
N ILE A 47 4.71 -9.27 19.61
CA ILE A 47 4.95 -8.16 20.55
C ILE A 47 3.79 -7.94 21.53
N TYR A 48 2.58 -8.38 21.20
CA TYR A 48 1.41 -8.17 22.05
C TYR A 48 1.37 -9.11 23.25
N LEU A 49 2.21 -10.13 23.28
CA LEU A 49 2.31 -11.10 24.36
C LEU A 49 3.22 -10.61 25.50
N VAL A 50 3.92 -9.50 25.30
CA VAL A 50 4.90 -8.94 26.26
C VAL A 50 4.27 -7.78 27.03
N ASP A 51 4.50 -7.75 28.34
CA ASP A 51 4.20 -6.61 29.18
C ASP A 51 5.43 -5.70 29.26
N TYR A 52 5.34 -4.53 28.66
CA TYR A 52 6.44 -3.58 28.64
C TYR A 52 6.47 -2.69 29.89
N PRO A 53 7.65 -2.41 30.46
CA PRO A 53 7.79 -1.39 31.49
C PRO A 53 7.29 -0.01 31.01
N LYS A 54 6.78 0.81 31.92
CA LYS A 54 6.18 2.12 31.59
C LYS A 54 7.11 3.10 30.86
N ASN A 55 8.41 2.94 31.00
CA ASN A 55 9.44 3.76 30.35
C ASN A 55 9.72 3.33 28.91
N VAL A 56 9.35 2.13 28.50
CA VAL A 56 9.54 1.64 27.13
C VAL A 56 8.53 2.31 26.20
N LYS A 57 9.03 2.80 25.06
CA LYS A 57 8.21 3.39 24.01
C LYS A 57 8.00 2.39 22.88
N VAL A 58 6.75 2.07 22.57
CA VAL A 58 6.39 1.24 21.40
C VAL A 58 5.75 2.16 20.37
N LEU A 59 6.48 2.44 19.29
CA LEU A 59 6.05 3.31 18.20
C LEU A 59 5.54 2.46 17.05
N GLN A 60 4.26 2.61 16.72
CA GLN A 60 3.66 2.02 15.51
C GLN A 60 3.68 3.08 14.41
N VAL A 61 4.62 2.97 13.45
CA VAL A 61 4.71 3.92 12.32
C VAL A 61 3.76 3.59 11.18
N TRP A 62 3.17 2.39 11.19
CA TRP A 62 2.23 1.88 10.19
C TRP A 62 2.80 1.93 8.77
N HIS A 63 1.97 1.63 7.78
CA HIS A 63 2.38 1.56 6.37
C HIS A 63 1.37 2.20 5.41
N ALA A 64 0.22 2.68 5.90
CA ALA A 64 -0.76 3.40 5.10
C ALA A 64 -0.67 4.90 5.37
N CYS A 65 -0.63 5.69 4.30
CA CYS A 65 -0.49 7.14 4.37
C CYS A 65 -1.73 7.82 4.97
N GLY A 66 -2.93 7.28 4.70
CA GLY A 66 -4.20 7.82 5.17
C GLY A 66 -5.18 6.75 5.64
N ALA A 67 -6.31 7.20 6.16
CA ALA A 67 -7.42 6.35 6.55
C ALA A 67 -8.35 6.13 5.35
N PHE A 68 -8.21 5.01 4.64
CA PHE A 68 -8.99 4.69 3.45
C PHE A 68 -10.06 3.63 3.73
N LYS A 69 -9.67 2.53 4.36
CA LYS A 69 -10.52 1.39 4.69
C LYS A 69 -10.51 1.14 6.19
N SER A 70 -11.66 0.74 6.73
CA SER A 70 -11.76 0.34 8.13
C SER A 70 -10.76 -0.77 8.47
N LEU A 71 -10.19 -0.70 9.65
CA LEU A 71 -9.15 -1.61 10.10
C LEU A 71 -9.41 -2.10 11.53
N GLY A 72 -8.72 -3.16 11.92
CA GLY A 72 -8.69 -3.65 13.28
C GLY A 72 -10.08 -3.90 13.87
N PHE A 73 -10.38 -3.27 15.00
CA PHE A 73 -11.62 -3.49 15.76
C PHE A 73 -12.88 -2.92 15.11
N GLU A 74 -12.80 -1.98 14.20
CA GLU A 74 -13.96 -1.50 13.43
C GLU A 74 -14.53 -2.59 12.52
N ARG A 75 -13.74 -3.62 12.25
CA ARG A 75 -14.15 -4.76 11.45
C ARG A 75 -14.71 -5.93 12.27
N LEU A 76 -15.07 -5.73 13.54
CA LEU A 76 -15.65 -6.79 14.36
C LEU A 76 -16.88 -7.42 13.69
N GLY A 77 -16.93 -8.75 13.68
CA GLY A 77 -17.95 -9.52 12.96
C GLY A 77 -17.66 -9.76 11.48
N LYS A 78 -16.61 -9.18 10.90
CA LYS A 78 -16.20 -9.37 9.49
C LYS A 78 -14.94 -10.23 9.38
N PRO A 79 -14.70 -10.87 8.23
CA PRO A 79 -13.49 -11.67 8.02
C PRO A 79 -12.21 -10.87 8.24
N GLY A 80 -11.28 -11.44 9.02
CA GLY A 80 -9.99 -10.82 9.32
C GLY A 80 -10.00 -9.77 10.44
N ALA A 81 -11.14 -9.61 11.15
CA ALA A 81 -11.17 -8.81 12.37
C ALA A 81 -10.36 -9.48 13.49
N PRO A 82 -9.75 -8.69 14.42
CA PRO A 82 -9.10 -9.25 15.59
C PRO A 82 -10.14 -9.88 16.52
N PRO A 83 -9.78 -10.92 17.31
CA PRO A 83 -10.66 -11.44 18.36
C PRO A 83 -10.98 -10.34 19.40
N PHE A 84 -12.21 -10.31 19.91
CA PHE A 84 -12.69 -9.26 20.82
C PHE A 84 -11.79 -9.10 22.08
N ASN A 85 -11.33 -10.21 22.66
CA ASN A 85 -10.51 -10.20 23.88
C ASN A 85 -9.00 -10.21 23.61
N THR A 86 -8.56 -9.73 22.47
CA THR A 86 -7.14 -9.75 22.12
C THR A 86 -6.37 -8.58 22.74
N ARG A 87 -5.06 -8.76 22.91
CA ARG A 87 -4.10 -7.71 23.30
C ARG A 87 -3.56 -6.93 22.10
N VAL A 88 -4.05 -7.22 20.90
CA VAL A 88 -3.65 -6.54 19.65
C VAL A 88 -3.75 -5.03 19.81
N HIS A 89 -2.73 -4.31 19.36
CA HIS A 89 -2.57 -2.86 19.42
C HIS A 89 -2.44 -2.24 20.83
N LYS A 90 -2.70 -2.97 21.91
CA LYS A 90 -2.73 -2.40 23.28
C LYS A 90 -1.39 -1.89 23.77
N CYS A 91 -0.26 -2.43 23.28
CA CYS A 91 1.08 -2.04 23.70
C CYS A 91 1.59 -0.74 23.09
N TYR A 92 0.93 -0.18 22.07
CA TYR A 92 1.38 1.05 21.41
C TYR A 92 1.33 2.23 22.36
N THR A 93 2.42 2.99 22.40
CA THR A 93 2.54 4.22 23.19
C THR A 93 2.48 5.47 22.33
N HIS A 94 2.96 5.38 21.07
CA HIS A 94 3.00 6.48 20.11
C HIS A 94 2.68 5.96 18.72
N VAL A 95 1.83 6.68 18.00
CA VAL A 95 1.42 6.36 16.63
C VAL A 95 1.49 7.63 15.79
N PRO A 96 2.56 7.87 15.02
CA PRO A 96 2.59 8.95 14.06
C PRO A 96 1.57 8.67 12.94
N VAL A 97 0.86 9.71 12.53
CA VAL A 97 -0.17 9.66 11.49
C VAL A 97 -0.09 10.90 10.59
N SER A 98 -0.67 10.82 9.40
CA SER A 98 -0.63 11.93 8.42
C SER A 98 -1.45 13.14 8.83
N SER A 99 -2.55 12.96 9.59
CA SER A 99 -3.47 14.03 9.95
C SER A 99 -4.26 13.69 11.22
N TYR A 100 -4.92 14.69 11.79
CA TYR A 100 -5.85 14.49 12.91
C TYR A 100 -7.04 13.62 12.50
N HIS A 101 -7.56 13.78 11.29
CA HIS A 101 -8.60 12.92 10.74
C HIS A 101 -8.18 11.44 10.73
N SER A 102 -6.98 11.14 10.22
CA SER A 102 -6.42 9.77 10.27
C SER A 102 -6.23 9.27 11.71
N ALA A 103 -5.91 10.16 12.67
CA ALA A 103 -5.76 9.80 14.07
C ALA A 103 -7.05 9.24 14.66
N LEU A 104 -8.19 9.88 14.39
CA LEU A 104 -9.50 9.47 14.91
C LEU A 104 -9.84 8.04 14.43
N HIS A 105 -9.77 7.80 13.13
CA HIS A 105 -10.06 6.48 12.56
C HIS A 105 -9.10 5.40 13.05
N HIS A 106 -7.80 5.69 13.11
CA HIS A 106 -6.83 4.71 13.61
C HIS A 106 -7.00 4.44 15.11
N ALA A 107 -7.44 5.44 15.91
CA ALA A 107 -7.70 5.25 17.32
C ALA A 107 -8.87 4.27 17.57
N GLU A 108 -9.94 4.40 16.79
CA GLU A 108 -11.07 3.47 16.79
C GLU A 108 -10.62 2.07 16.30
N GLY A 109 -9.96 2.01 15.16
CA GLY A 109 -9.49 0.76 14.57
C GLY A 109 -8.52 -0.01 15.46
N PHE A 110 -7.62 0.66 16.15
CA PHE A 110 -6.70 0.05 17.12
C PHE A 110 -7.31 -0.11 18.52
N ALA A 111 -8.46 0.52 18.78
CA ALA A 111 -9.12 0.57 20.07
C ALA A 111 -8.17 1.01 21.21
N ILE A 112 -7.44 2.09 20.99
CA ILE A 112 -6.53 2.74 21.95
C ILE A 112 -6.81 4.24 22.03
N ASP A 113 -6.35 4.86 23.13
CA ASP A 113 -6.57 6.29 23.38
C ASP A 113 -6.01 7.17 22.25
N GLU A 114 -6.83 8.09 21.72
CA GLU A 114 -6.46 9.05 20.68
C GLU A 114 -5.24 9.91 21.03
N LYS A 115 -5.00 10.16 22.31
CA LYS A 115 -3.82 10.88 22.81
C LYS A 115 -2.48 10.24 22.48
N LYS A 116 -2.50 8.99 22.05
CA LYS A 116 -1.30 8.28 21.59
C LYS A 116 -0.96 8.55 20.11
N PHE A 117 -1.85 9.25 19.39
CA PHE A 117 -1.68 9.57 17.98
C PHE A 117 -1.10 10.97 17.79
N TYR A 118 -0.11 11.06 16.93
CA TYR A 118 0.64 12.30 16.67
C TYR A 118 0.53 12.62 15.18
N PRO A 119 -0.19 13.68 14.78
CA PRO A 119 -0.33 14.08 13.37
C PRO A 119 0.92 14.83 12.88
N VAL A 120 2.02 14.11 12.76
CA VAL A 120 3.34 14.62 12.38
C VAL A 120 3.83 14.11 11.03
N GLY A 121 2.95 13.45 10.27
CA GLY A 121 3.31 12.70 9.07
C GLY A 121 3.69 11.26 9.40
N ILE A 122 3.93 10.48 8.35
CA ILE A 122 4.44 9.10 8.48
C ILE A 122 5.79 8.98 7.75
N PRO A 123 6.77 8.25 8.31
CA PRO A 123 8.13 8.20 7.75
C PRO A 123 8.18 7.69 6.30
N ARG A 124 7.26 6.81 5.92
CA ARG A 124 7.15 6.26 4.56
C ARG A 124 7.01 7.34 3.47
N THR A 125 6.45 8.51 3.82
CA THR A 125 6.19 9.58 2.84
C THR A 125 7.35 10.55 2.66
N ASP A 126 8.39 10.50 3.48
CA ASP A 126 9.52 11.42 3.41
C ASP A 126 10.21 11.42 2.04
N ILE A 127 10.26 10.25 1.38
CA ILE A 127 10.85 10.07 0.05
C ILE A 127 10.18 10.92 -1.05
N PHE A 128 8.91 11.29 -0.86
CA PHE A 128 8.18 12.14 -1.81
C PHE A 128 8.55 13.63 -1.70
N PHE A 129 9.31 14.01 -0.68
CA PHE A 129 9.77 15.38 -0.43
C PHE A 129 11.29 15.51 -0.55
N ASP A 130 12.00 14.42 -0.80
CA ASP A 130 13.44 14.37 -1.04
C ASP A 130 13.71 14.38 -2.56
N ASP A 131 14.14 15.53 -3.09
CA ASP A 131 14.35 15.71 -4.53
C ASP A 131 15.53 14.89 -5.06
N ASP A 132 16.57 14.67 -4.27
CA ASP A 132 17.72 13.84 -4.64
C ASP A 132 17.29 12.36 -4.73
N TYR A 133 16.52 11.89 -3.74
CA TYR A 133 15.95 10.54 -3.78
C TYR A 133 15.05 10.35 -5.00
N LYS A 134 14.14 11.28 -5.26
CA LYS A 134 13.24 11.22 -6.43
C LYS A 134 14.00 11.13 -7.74
N ALA A 135 14.99 12.00 -7.93
CA ALA A 135 15.80 12.03 -9.14
C ALA A 135 16.55 10.72 -9.36
N LYS A 136 17.25 10.26 -8.35
CA LYS A 136 18.01 9.00 -8.38
C LYS A 136 17.09 7.79 -8.62
N THR A 137 15.97 7.71 -7.91
CA THR A 137 15.03 6.59 -8.05
C THR A 137 14.35 6.59 -9.42
N ARG A 138 14.00 7.78 -9.94
CA ARG A 138 13.47 7.89 -11.30
C ARG A 138 14.47 7.34 -12.33
N GLU A 139 15.74 7.67 -12.22
CA GLU A 139 16.78 7.16 -13.12
C GLU A 139 16.89 5.63 -13.03
N GLN A 140 16.92 5.09 -11.82
CA GLN A 140 16.92 3.63 -11.58
C GLN A 140 15.70 2.94 -12.17
N MET A 141 14.51 3.51 -12.00
CA MET A 141 13.28 2.91 -12.56
C MET A 141 13.27 2.94 -14.10
N LEU A 142 13.84 3.96 -14.71
CA LEU A 142 14.00 4.01 -16.16
C LEU A 142 15.08 3.02 -16.68
N GLU A 143 15.96 2.54 -15.83
CA GLU A 143 16.86 1.41 -16.18
C GLU A 143 16.13 0.07 -16.07
N VAL A 144 15.26 -0.09 -15.07
CA VAL A 144 14.45 -1.30 -14.86
C VAL A 144 13.35 -1.43 -15.94
N PHE A 145 12.75 -0.31 -16.34
CA PHE A 145 11.68 -0.22 -17.34
C PHE A 145 12.10 0.72 -18.47
N PRO A 146 13.03 0.29 -19.35
CA PRO A 146 13.60 1.16 -20.37
C PRO A 146 12.60 1.65 -21.41
N GLU A 147 11.50 0.95 -21.63
CA GLU A 147 10.39 1.32 -22.51
C GLU A 147 9.76 2.66 -22.08
N CYS A 148 9.78 2.95 -20.78
CA CYS A 148 9.25 4.20 -20.24
C CYS A 148 10.09 5.43 -20.58
N LYS A 149 11.34 5.27 -21.08
CA LYS A 149 12.21 6.41 -21.45
C LYS A 149 11.67 7.22 -22.62
N THR A 150 11.03 6.55 -23.54
CA THR A 150 10.56 7.13 -24.81
C THR A 150 9.05 7.25 -24.91
N ALA A 151 8.33 6.66 -23.99
CA ALA A 151 6.87 6.72 -23.96
C ALA A 151 6.37 8.16 -23.72
N LYS A 152 5.32 8.57 -24.41
CA LYS A 152 4.67 9.87 -24.19
C LYS A 152 3.93 9.93 -22.86
N THR A 153 3.37 8.78 -22.46
CA THR A 153 2.64 8.65 -21.18
C THR A 153 2.91 7.28 -20.59
N VAL A 154 3.26 7.26 -19.31
CA VAL A 154 3.42 6.02 -18.54
C VAL A 154 2.21 5.87 -17.64
N TYR A 155 1.35 4.92 -17.97
CA TYR A 155 0.24 4.50 -17.15
C TYR A 155 0.70 3.43 -16.15
N MET A 156 0.11 3.42 -14.96
CA MET A 156 0.26 2.31 -14.01
C MET A 156 -1.11 1.80 -13.63
N TYR A 157 -1.34 0.49 -13.79
CA TYR A 157 -2.51 -0.19 -13.28
C TYR A 157 -2.16 -0.99 -12.02
N ALA A 158 -2.67 -0.53 -10.89
CA ALA A 158 -2.37 -1.10 -9.58
C ALA A 158 -3.66 -1.49 -8.83
N PRO A 159 -4.32 -2.59 -9.24
CA PRO A 159 -5.57 -3.00 -8.62
C PRO A 159 -5.37 -3.67 -7.27
N THR A 160 -6.40 -3.57 -6.42
CA THR A 160 -6.50 -4.35 -5.20
C THR A 160 -6.83 -5.81 -5.52
N PHE A 161 -6.31 -6.74 -4.73
CA PHE A 161 -6.72 -8.14 -4.83
C PHE A 161 -8.14 -8.37 -4.31
N ARG A 162 -8.78 -9.44 -4.78
CA ARG A 162 -10.03 -9.97 -4.25
C ARG A 162 -9.74 -11.18 -3.39
N GLY A 163 -10.63 -11.50 -2.46
CA GLY A 163 -10.42 -12.53 -1.43
C GLY A 163 -10.09 -11.93 -0.06
N ASN A 164 -10.02 -12.79 0.97
CA ASN A 164 -9.94 -12.35 2.37
C ASN A 164 -8.51 -12.36 2.95
N ASN A 165 -7.60 -13.10 2.32
CA ASN A 165 -6.22 -13.29 2.79
C ASN A 165 -5.31 -13.75 1.65
N ALA A 166 -4.03 -13.93 1.92
CA ALA A 166 -3.03 -14.34 0.93
C ALA A 166 -3.30 -15.72 0.28
N ASN A 167 -4.06 -16.61 0.94
CA ASN A 167 -4.31 -17.95 0.40
C ASN A 167 -5.39 -17.97 -0.69
N ASN A 168 -6.34 -17.05 -0.64
CA ASN A 168 -7.42 -16.93 -1.61
C ASN A 168 -7.41 -15.60 -2.38
N ALA A 169 -6.29 -14.88 -2.31
CA ALA A 169 -6.09 -13.66 -3.07
C ALA A 169 -6.07 -13.94 -4.57
N HIS A 170 -6.87 -13.22 -5.33
CA HIS A 170 -6.94 -13.31 -6.78
C HIS A 170 -7.29 -11.97 -7.41
N PHE A 171 -7.10 -11.86 -8.71
CA PHE A 171 -7.57 -10.75 -9.52
C PHE A 171 -8.40 -11.30 -10.70
N PRO A 172 -9.56 -10.70 -11.05
CA PRO A 172 -10.40 -11.12 -12.16
C PRO A 172 -9.84 -10.58 -13.49
N PHE A 173 -8.93 -11.34 -14.13
CA PHE A 173 -8.25 -10.94 -15.36
C PHE A 173 -9.19 -10.76 -16.56
N ASP A 174 -10.39 -11.36 -16.52
CA ASP A 174 -11.44 -11.18 -17.51
C ASP A 174 -11.99 -9.75 -17.58
N LYS A 175 -11.67 -8.91 -16.60
CA LYS A 175 -12.01 -7.48 -16.59
C LYS A 175 -11.05 -6.61 -17.41
N LEU A 176 -9.95 -7.18 -17.91
CA LEU A 176 -8.96 -6.47 -18.70
C LEU A 176 -8.85 -7.07 -20.10
N ASP A 177 -9.18 -6.30 -21.12
CA ASP A 177 -8.85 -6.64 -22.50
C ASP A 177 -7.45 -6.10 -22.83
N LEU A 178 -6.42 -6.96 -22.69
CA LEU A 178 -5.04 -6.58 -22.95
C LEU A 178 -4.76 -6.33 -24.42
N THR A 179 -5.55 -6.87 -25.34
CA THR A 179 -5.44 -6.57 -26.76
C THR A 179 -5.94 -5.15 -27.05
N ALA A 180 -7.07 -4.76 -26.48
CA ALA A 180 -7.57 -3.39 -26.59
C ALA A 180 -6.60 -2.39 -25.92
N TRP A 181 -6.03 -2.74 -24.76
CA TRP A 181 -4.97 -1.97 -24.12
C TRP A 181 -3.76 -1.81 -25.05
N GLY A 182 -3.23 -2.90 -25.61
CA GLY A 182 -2.05 -2.86 -26.47
C GLY A 182 -2.26 -1.94 -27.69
N LYS A 183 -3.40 -2.04 -28.35
CA LYS A 183 -3.77 -1.14 -29.47
C LYS A 183 -3.78 0.33 -29.06
N PHE A 184 -4.42 0.64 -27.91
CA PHE A 184 -4.45 2.00 -27.40
C PHE A 184 -3.04 2.55 -27.10
N LEU A 185 -2.19 1.73 -26.48
CA LEU A 185 -0.82 2.12 -26.13
C LEU A 185 0.05 2.35 -27.36
N ASP A 186 -0.11 1.55 -28.43
CA ASP A 186 0.57 1.78 -29.71
C ASP A 186 0.07 3.05 -30.41
N GLU A 187 -1.25 3.26 -30.45
CA GLU A 187 -1.87 4.47 -31.03
C GLU A 187 -1.40 5.76 -30.35
N THR A 188 -1.14 5.70 -29.04
CA THR A 188 -0.80 6.86 -28.21
C THR A 188 0.69 6.99 -27.88
N ASP A 189 1.50 6.04 -28.33
CA ASP A 189 2.93 5.93 -27.99
C ASP A 189 3.16 5.93 -26.49
N SER A 190 2.40 5.10 -25.78
CA SER A 190 2.35 5.03 -24.32
C SER A 190 2.73 3.64 -23.81
N VAL A 191 2.96 3.52 -22.51
CA VAL A 191 3.32 2.26 -21.84
C VAL A 191 2.41 2.07 -20.63
N LEU A 192 2.03 0.83 -20.36
CA LEU A 192 1.30 0.41 -19.18
C LEU A 192 2.18 -0.45 -18.27
N ILE A 193 2.41 -0.02 -17.05
CA ILE A 193 2.99 -0.84 -15.99
C ILE A 193 1.86 -1.49 -15.19
N VAL A 194 1.82 -2.81 -15.14
CA VAL A 194 0.85 -3.55 -14.32
C VAL A 194 1.53 -3.97 -13.03
N LYS A 195 0.94 -3.57 -11.90
CA LYS A 195 1.47 -3.87 -10.57
C LYS A 195 0.42 -4.59 -9.73
N LEU A 196 0.37 -5.91 -9.83
CA LEU A 196 -0.53 -6.71 -9.01
C LEU A 196 -0.05 -6.75 -7.55
N HIS A 197 -1.01 -6.91 -6.65
CA HIS A 197 -0.69 -7.10 -5.22
C HIS A 197 0.13 -8.38 -5.01
N PRO A 198 1.14 -8.39 -4.13
CA PRO A 198 2.02 -9.56 -3.90
C PRO A 198 1.29 -10.86 -3.49
N PHE A 199 0.06 -10.76 -2.99
CA PHE A 199 -0.76 -11.93 -2.66
C PHE A 199 -1.35 -12.63 -3.90
N VAL A 200 -1.44 -11.95 -5.05
CA VAL A 200 -1.94 -12.54 -6.30
C VAL A 200 -0.80 -13.35 -6.92
N LYS A 201 -0.93 -14.67 -6.89
CA LYS A 201 0.10 -15.60 -7.39
C LYS A 201 0.06 -15.77 -8.90
N ARG A 202 -1.15 -15.71 -9.49
CA ARG A 202 -1.29 -15.81 -10.94
C ARG A 202 -0.78 -14.52 -11.58
N ARG A 203 0.07 -14.67 -12.58
CA ARG A 203 0.59 -13.53 -13.36
C ARG A 203 -0.37 -13.16 -14.48
N ILE A 204 -0.24 -11.91 -14.92
CA ILE A 204 -0.92 -11.43 -16.11
C ILE A 204 -0.30 -12.10 -17.35
N GLU A 205 -1.15 -12.52 -18.28
CA GLU A 205 -0.72 -13.15 -19.54
C GLU A 205 -0.72 -12.07 -20.64
N ILE A 206 0.42 -11.43 -20.82
CA ILE A 206 0.58 -10.33 -21.78
C ILE A 206 0.74 -10.93 -23.18
N PRO A 207 -0.04 -10.48 -24.20
CA PRO A 207 0.17 -10.89 -25.57
C PRO A 207 1.55 -10.49 -26.08
N ASP A 208 2.27 -11.42 -26.74
CA ASP A 208 3.64 -11.20 -27.21
C ASP A 208 3.79 -9.95 -28.06
N GLU A 209 2.79 -9.65 -28.88
CA GLU A 209 2.76 -8.47 -29.76
C GLU A 209 2.78 -7.14 -28.98
N TYR A 210 2.31 -7.14 -27.71
CA TYR A 210 2.26 -5.94 -26.85
C TYR A 210 3.23 -5.99 -25.67
N ALA A 211 4.14 -6.97 -25.62
CA ALA A 211 5.12 -7.09 -24.55
C ALA A 211 6.07 -5.88 -24.44
N HIS A 212 6.18 -5.08 -25.49
CA HIS A 212 6.95 -3.83 -25.50
C HIS A 212 6.16 -2.61 -24.98
N ARG A 213 4.86 -2.76 -24.73
CA ARG A 213 3.95 -1.71 -24.24
C ARG A 213 3.34 -2.01 -22.88
N ILE A 214 3.17 -3.29 -22.53
CA ILE A 214 2.57 -3.72 -21.28
C ILE A 214 3.63 -4.45 -20.46
N LEU A 215 3.99 -3.89 -19.31
CA LEU A 215 5.11 -4.35 -18.50
C LEU A 215 4.59 -4.88 -17.15
N ASP A 216 4.92 -6.12 -16.80
CA ASP A 216 4.55 -6.68 -15.48
C ASP A 216 5.61 -6.31 -14.43
N ALA A 217 5.24 -5.40 -13.53
CA ALA A 217 6.04 -4.99 -12.38
C ALA A 217 5.64 -5.69 -11.07
N SER A 218 4.86 -6.79 -11.13
CA SER A 218 4.32 -7.43 -9.92
C SER A 218 5.39 -7.97 -8.98
N ASP A 219 6.57 -8.33 -9.50
CA ASP A 219 7.71 -8.79 -8.70
C ASP A 219 8.57 -7.65 -8.13
N TYR A 220 8.43 -6.43 -8.63
CA TYR A 220 9.16 -5.31 -8.07
C TYR A 220 8.64 -4.98 -6.67
N ARG A 221 9.51 -4.94 -5.67
CA ARG A 221 9.09 -4.90 -4.26
C ARG A 221 8.49 -3.57 -3.85
N GLU A 222 9.18 -2.45 -4.16
CA GLU A 222 8.81 -1.13 -3.65
C GLU A 222 7.97 -0.35 -4.68
N VAL A 223 6.66 -0.35 -4.47
CA VAL A 223 5.73 0.30 -5.40
C VAL A 223 5.93 1.82 -5.50
N ASN A 224 6.37 2.46 -4.41
CA ASN A 224 6.58 3.91 -4.40
C ASN A 224 7.66 4.36 -5.36
N ASP A 225 8.69 3.52 -5.60
CA ASP A 225 9.75 3.83 -6.56
C ASP A 225 9.18 3.94 -7.99
N ILE A 226 8.25 3.06 -8.34
CA ILE A 226 7.60 3.06 -9.66
C ILE A 226 6.79 4.35 -9.87
N LEU A 227 6.15 4.89 -8.82
CA LEU A 227 5.34 6.09 -8.93
C LEU A 227 6.12 7.32 -9.46
N PHE A 228 7.44 7.34 -9.29
CA PHE A 228 8.27 8.45 -9.79
C PHE A 228 8.37 8.50 -11.32
N ILE A 229 8.12 7.39 -12.02
CA ILE A 229 8.11 7.34 -13.50
C ILE A 229 6.70 7.31 -14.09
N VAL A 230 5.65 7.13 -13.27
CA VAL A 230 4.25 7.05 -13.70
C VAL A 230 3.68 8.44 -13.91
N ASP A 231 2.90 8.64 -14.97
CA ASP A 231 2.18 9.88 -15.26
C ASP A 231 0.72 9.82 -14.85
N VAL A 232 0.07 8.66 -15.00
CA VAL A 232 -1.34 8.44 -14.63
C VAL A 232 -1.46 7.13 -13.88
N LEU A 233 -2.05 7.18 -12.69
CA LEU A 233 -2.38 5.99 -11.91
C LEU A 233 -3.81 5.54 -12.22
N ILE A 234 -3.96 4.26 -12.56
CA ILE A 234 -5.25 3.60 -12.66
C ILE A 234 -5.31 2.58 -11.52
N THR A 235 -6.29 2.74 -10.67
CA THR A 235 -6.44 1.86 -9.51
C THR A 235 -7.93 1.64 -9.18
N ASP A 236 -8.21 0.97 -8.08
CA ASP A 236 -9.55 0.80 -7.57
C ASP A 236 -9.62 1.21 -6.09
N TYR A 237 -9.53 0.28 -5.15
CA TYR A 237 -9.72 0.51 -3.72
C TYR A 237 -8.38 0.51 -2.95
N SER A 238 -7.33 1.03 -3.55
CA SER A 238 -5.98 1.01 -2.98
C SER A 238 -5.61 2.33 -2.30
N SER A 239 -4.98 2.25 -1.12
CA SER A 239 -4.44 3.42 -0.42
C SER A 239 -3.25 4.08 -1.13
N ILE A 240 -2.74 3.51 -2.23
CA ILE A 240 -1.68 4.10 -3.07
C ILE A 240 -2.06 5.50 -3.62
N ILE A 241 -3.36 5.80 -3.60
CA ILE A 241 -3.87 7.11 -4.00
C ILE A 241 -3.28 8.26 -3.17
N TYR A 242 -2.98 8.02 -1.89
CA TYR A 242 -2.38 9.04 -1.04
C TYR A 242 -0.95 9.35 -1.45
N GLU A 243 -0.14 8.33 -1.75
CA GLU A 243 1.21 8.50 -2.25
C GLU A 243 1.21 9.20 -3.62
N MET A 244 0.31 8.78 -4.53
CA MET A 244 0.18 9.43 -5.84
C MET A 244 -0.30 10.89 -5.72
N SER A 245 -1.15 11.20 -4.75
CA SER A 245 -1.60 12.58 -4.45
C SER A 245 -0.44 13.48 -4.03
N LEU A 246 0.57 12.95 -3.31
CA LEU A 246 1.78 13.73 -2.97
C LEU A 246 2.58 14.13 -4.22
N LEU A 247 2.50 13.33 -5.28
CA LEU A 247 3.10 13.66 -6.57
C LEU A 247 2.24 14.59 -7.44
N LYS A 248 0.99 14.86 -7.02
CA LYS A 248 0.02 15.71 -7.74
C LYS A 248 -0.23 15.24 -9.17
N LYS A 249 -0.27 13.93 -9.39
CA LYS A 249 -0.48 13.31 -10.71
C LYS A 249 -1.91 12.81 -10.85
N PRO A 250 -2.46 12.74 -12.09
CA PRO A 250 -3.80 12.27 -12.37
C PRO A 250 -4.03 10.84 -11.90
N MET A 251 -5.27 10.55 -11.49
CA MET A 251 -5.73 9.23 -11.12
C MET A 251 -7.07 8.90 -11.76
N LEU A 252 -7.26 7.65 -12.17
CA LEU A 252 -8.50 7.10 -12.73
C LEU A 252 -8.88 5.86 -11.92
N PHE A 253 -10.16 5.72 -11.59
CA PHE A 253 -10.65 4.70 -10.67
C PHE A 253 -11.50 3.67 -11.40
N PHE A 254 -10.93 2.49 -11.66
CA PHE A 254 -11.60 1.38 -12.31
C PHE A 254 -12.30 0.48 -11.27
N ALA A 255 -13.50 0.87 -10.90
CA ALA A 255 -14.27 0.30 -9.79
C ALA A 255 -15.38 -0.63 -10.28
N PHE A 256 -15.08 -1.64 -11.09
CA PHE A 256 -16.02 -2.54 -11.77
C PHE A 256 -16.90 -3.37 -10.83
N ASP A 257 -16.54 -3.51 -9.56
CA ASP A 257 -17.27 -4.27 -8.55
C ASP A 257 -17.53 -3.46 -7.27
N GLN A 258 -17.66 -2.14 -7.36
CA GLN A 258 -17.75 -1.23 -6.23
C GLN A 258 -18.76 -1.67 -5.18
N LYS A 259 -20.00 -1.95 -5.57
CA LYS A 259 -21.06 -2.38 -4.65
C LYS A 259 -20.72 -3.64 -3.86
N TYR A 260 -20.05 -4.60 -4.51
CA TYR A 260 -19.62 -5.82 -3.85
C TYR A 260 -18.44 -5.55 -2.90
N TYR A 261 -17.52 -4.70 -3.33
CA TYR A 261 -16.33 -4.37 -2.52
C TYR A 261 -16.75 -3.60 -1.25
N GLU A 262 -17.61 -2.61 -1.34
CA GLU A 262 -18.16 -1.86 -0.22
C GLU A 262 -18.87 -2.78 0.79
N ALA A 263 -19.68 -3.72 0.31
CA ALA A 263 -20.36 -4.68 1.18
C ALA A 263 -19.41 -5.61 1.96
N THR A 264 -18.19 -5.83 1.47
CA THR A 264 -17.20 -6.73 2.07
C THR A 264 -16.07 -6.03 2.82
N ARG A 265 -15.78 -4.79 2.44
CA ARG A 265 -14.69 -3.96 2.97
C ARG A 265 -15.20 -2.56 3.23
N ASP A 266 -15.37 -2.11 4.41
CA ASP A 266 -15.85 -0.76 4.67
C ASP A 266 -14.78 0.29 4.31
N PHE A 267 -15.24 1.41 3.75
CA PHE A 267 -14.50 2.65 3.68
C PHE A 267 -14.88 3.55 4.86
N TYR A 268 -14.03 4.49 5.20
CA TYR A 268 -14.34 5.48 6.24
C TYR A 268 -15.33 6.53 5.76
N GLU A 269 -15.26 6.87 4.48
CA GLU A 269 -16.14 7.84 3.82
C GLU A 269 -16.75 7.18 2.58
N PRO A 270 -17.83 7.72 2.01
CA PRO A 270 -18.34 7.28 0.71
C PRO A 270 -17.22 7.26 -0.34
N TYR A 271 -17.14 6.19 -1.11
CA TYR A 271 -16.02 6.00 -2.05
C TYR A 271 -15.88 7.16 -3.04
N GLU A 272 -17.00 7.71 -3.50
CA GLU A 272 -17.07 8.84 -4.44
C GLU A 272 -16.50 10.14 -3.83
N GLU A 273 -16.51 10.27 -2.51
CA GLU A 273 -15.96 11.44 -1.80
C GLU A 273 -14.47 11.24 -1.46
N LEU A 274 -14.02 9.98 -1.37
CA LEU A 274 -12.63 9.63 -1.04
C LEU A 274 -11.66 9.79 -2.21
N VAL A 275 -12.14 9.51 -3.43
CA VAL A 275 -11.25 9.39 -4.59
C VAL A 275 -11.18 10.69 -5.39
N PRO A 276 -9.96 11.20 -5.68
CA PRO A 276 -9.78 12.50 -6.32
C PRO A 276 -9.76 12.42 -7.84
N GLY A 277 -10.54 11.55 -8.47
CA GLY A 277 -10.55 11.37 -9.91
C GLY A 277 -11.81 10.70 -10.42
N LYS A 278 -11.87 10.51 -11.74
CA LYS A 278 -13.03 9.91 -12.40
C LYS A 278 -13.15 8.43 -12.04
N ILE A 279 -14.36 8.00 -11.69
CA ILE A 279 -14.72 6.61 -11.44
C ILE A 279 -15.34 6.04 -12.71
N VAL A 280 -14.90 4.86 -13.11
CA VAL A 280 -15.43 4.08 -14.24
C VAL A 280 -15.74 2.65 -13.80
N HIS A 281 -16.80 2.06 -14.32
CA HIS A 281 -17.31 0.79 -13.80
C HIS A 281 -17.16 -0.38 -14.78
N ASP A 282 -16.81 -0.12 -16.01
CA ASP A 282 -16.50 -1.16 -16.99
C ASP A 282 -15.31 -0.78 -17.87
N PHE A 283 -14.88 -1.72 -18.71
CA PHE A 283 -13.68 -1.55 -19.52
C PHE A 283 -13.88 -0.54 -20.64
N ASP A 284 -15.08 -0.43 -21.19
CA ASP A 284 -15.37 0.54 -22.27
C ASP A 284 -15.35 1.98 -21.74
N GLU A 285 -15.92 2.19 -20.54
CA GLU A 285 -15.81 3.48 -19.83
C GLU A 285 -14.35 3.83 -19.51
N LEU A 286 -13.54 2.84 -19.09
CA LEU A 286 -12.12 3.03 -18.83
C LEU A 286 -11.40 3.50 -20.10
N MET A 287 -11.59 2.79 -21.21
CA MET A 287 -10.93 3.14 -22.48
C MET A 287 -11.41 4.48 -23.04
N THR A 288 -12.67 4.83 -22.82
CA THR A 288 -13.23 6.14 -23.18
C THR A 288 -12.56 7.25 -22.37
N ALA A 289 -12.49 7.10 -21.03
CA ALA A 289 -11.86 8.10 -20.16
C ALA A 289 -10.38 8.33 -20.50
N LEU A 290 -9.65 7.26 -20.85
CA LEU A 290 -8.25 7.37 -21.28
C LEU A 290 -8.07 8.11 -22.62
N ARG A 291 -9.01 7.97 -23.55
CA ARG A 291 -8.98 8.66 -24.85
C ARG A 291 -9.36 10.13 -24.74
N ASP A 292 -10.32 10.43 -23.88
CA ASP A 292 -10.83 11.80 -23.68
C ASP A 292 -9.90 12.65 -22.80
N LYS A 293 -8.92 12.01 -22.12
CA LYS A 293 -8.00 12.64 -21.15
C LYS A 293 -8.72 13.33 -19.99
N ASP A 294 -9.86 12.77 -19.58
CA ASP A 294 -10.67 13.22 -18.46
C ASP A 294 -10.22 12.60 -17.11
#